data_856f8b80554a77d1dfe32b27d4e2de13
#
_entry.id   856f8b80554a77d1dfe32b27d4e2de13
#
_cell.length_a   1.000
_cell.length_b   1.000
_cell.length_c   1.000
_cell.angle_alpha   90.00
_cell.angle_beta   90.00
_cell.angle_gamma   90.00
#
_symmetry.space_group_name_H-M   'P 1'
#
loop_
_entity.id
_entity.type
_entity.pdbx_description
1 polymer ?
#
loop_
_entity_poly.entity_id
_entity_poly.type
_entity_poly.pdbx_seq_one_letter_code
_entity_poly.pdbx_strand_id
1 'polypeptide(L)'
;MHAYTVEPLYVKSGQEVIAADFYRPKTEEKPAVIVMAHGLAGLRQFKLIQFAQRFAQAGYAVVLFDYRYWGGSTGRPRELVSIKKQLEDWRTMINHLKERKSIDSRRIVLWGTALSGGYVLDIAAEFKNVQAVMAQVPFVDGAESAKLYPLQQLPKALKLSSQDYMGGKVGMSPTTLPVVDPRELCFLPTQDAYLGYRSIINPDYYWSGEIPARLFFNLIRYRPIQNVRQINIPVLFIAAKHDSLIPIESSREAATNIAPFVQYHEWEMQHFDIYHASWFEKAISTQLEFLHQHIGVR
;
A
#
# COMPACT_ATOMS: atom_id res chain seq x y z
N MET A 1 -22.04 -15.73 2.87
CA MET A 1 -20.56 -15.75 2.70
C MET A 1 -20.22 -16.77 1.63
N HIS A 2 -19.40 -16.40 0.65
CA HIS A 2 -18.93 -17.30 -0.41
C HIS A 2 -17.73 -18.13 0.08
N ALA A 3 -17.68 -19.41 -0.32
CA ALA A 3 -16.46 -20.20 -0.26
C ALA A 3 -15.47 -19.67 -1.32
N TYR A 4 -14.19 -19.77 -1.08
CA TYR A 4 -13.14 -19.35 -2.01
C TYR A 4 -11.96 -20.31 -2.00
N THR A 5 -11.15 -20.25 -3.05
CA THR A 5 -9.84 -20.90 -3.14
C THR A 5 -8.73 -19.84 -3.13
N VAL A 6 -7.54 -20.22 -2.70
CA VAL A 6 -6.34 -19.38 -2.78
C VAL A 6 -5.32 -20.10 -3.65
N GLU A 7 -4.88 -19.42 -4.71
CA GLU A 7 -3.94 -19.95 -5.69
C GLU A 7 -2.73 -19.00 -5.80
N PRO A 8 -1.49 -19.53 -5.89
CA PRO A 8 -0.34 -18.69 -6.17
C PRO A 8 -0.45 -18.10 -7.58
N LEU A 9 -0.09 -16.83 -7.70
CA LEU A 9 -0.03 -16.11 -8.97
C LEU A 9 1.35 -15.48 -9.13
N TYR A 10 1.97 -15.68 -10.29
CA TYR A 10 3.27 -15.11 -10.63
C TYR A 10 3.15 -14.29 -11.90
N VAL A 11 3.54 -13.01 -11.82
CA VAL A 11 3.41 -12.07 -12.93
C VAL A 11 4.77 -11.46 -13.25
N LYS A 12 5.20 -11.55 -14.52
CA LYS A 12 6.46 -10.97 -14.97
C LYS A 12 6.36 -9.44 -15.01
N SER A 13 7.28 -8.76 -14.31
CA SER A 13 7.39 -7.30 -14.29
C SER A 13 8.82 -6.87 -14.62
N GLY A 14 9.04 -6.52 -15.89
CA GLY A 14 10.38 -6.30 -16.42
C GLY A 14 11.22 -7.57 -16.38
N GLN A 15 12.33 -7.56 -15.64
CA GLN A 15 13.20 -8.72 -15.45
C GLN A 15 12.82 -9.56 -14.22
N GLU A 16 11.90 -9.04 -13.40
CA GLU A 16 11.51 -9.65 -12.13
C GLU A 16 10.15 -10.36 -12.24
N VAL A 17 9.85 -11.17 -11.23
CA VAL A 17 8.56 -11.86 -11.07
C VAL A 17 7.90 -11.39 -9.79
N ILE A 18 6.68 -10.87 -9.91
CA ILE A 18 5.82 -10.49 -8.79
C ILE A 18 5.08 -11.74 -8.32
N ALA A 19 5.21 -12.06 -7.03
CA ALA A 19 4.46 -13.11 -6.37
C ALA A 19 3.19 -12.53 -5.73
N ALA A 20 2.07 -13.21 -5.93
CA ALA A 20 0.78 -12.84 -5.38
C ALA A 20 0.00 -14.07 -4.94
N ASP A 21 -0.99 -13.86 -4.08
CA ASP A 21 -2.04 -14.81 -3.74
C ASP A 21 -3.33 -14.37 -4.43
N PHE A 22 -3.90 -15.26 -5.24
CA PHE A 22 -5.17 -15.03 -5.90
C PHE A 22 -6.29 -15.73 -5.14
N TYR A 23 -7.13 -14.94 -4.47
CA TYR A 23 -8.34 -15.40 -3.79
C TYR A 23 -9.49 -15.41 -4.79
N ARG A 24 -10.01 -16.59 -5.10
CA ARG A 24 -11.09 -16.76 -6.06
C ARG A 24 -12.37 -17.22 -5.36
N PRO A 25 -13.41 -16.38 -5.26
CA PRO A 25 -14.68 -16.78 -4.69
C PRO A 25 -15.38 -17.79 -5.63
N LYS A 26 -16.17 -18.67 -5.05
CA LYS A 26 -17.07 -19.57 -5.79
C LYS A 26 -18.35 -18.81 -6.07
N THR A 27 -18.43 -18.16 -7.22
CA THR A 27 -19.58 -17.40 -7.73
C THR A 27 -20.04 -17.96 -9.07
N GLU A 28 -21.30 -17.79 -9.41
CA GLU A 28 -21.85 -18.20 -10.71
C GLU A 28 -21.31 -17.29 -11.83
N GLU A 29 -21.26 -15.98 -11.59
CA GLU A 29 -20.73 -15.00 -12.53
C GLU A 29 -19.26 -14.67 -12.25
N LYS A 30 -18.61 -14.03 -13.23
CA LYS A 30 -17.23 -13.53 -13.08
C LYS A 30 -17.18 -12.42 -12.03
N PRO A 31 -16.44 -12.60 -10.93
CA PRO A 31 -16.37 -11.60 -9.88
C PRO A 31 -15.59 -10.37 -10.33
N ALA A 32 -15.92 -9.20 -9.75
CA ALA A 32 -15.04 -8.06 -9.74
C ALA A 32 -13.75 -8.40 -8.99
N VAL A 33 -12.63 -7.73 -9.30
CA VAL A 33 -11.33 -8.02 -8.68
C VAL A 33 -10.78 -6.83 -7.92
N ILE A 34 -10.34 -7.09 -6.69
CA ILE A 34 -9.63 -6.13 -5.84
C ILE A 34 -8.14 -6.44 -5.92
N VAL A 35 -7.34 -5.47 -6.34
CA VAL A 35 -5.87 -5.56 -6.34
C VAL A 35 -5.35 -4.90 -5.08
N MET A 36 -4.56 -5.63 -4.30
CA MET A 36 -4.08 -5.22 -2.98
C MET A 36 -2.57 -5.34 -2.87
N ALA A 37 -1.94 -4.37 -2.19
CA ALA A 37 -0.54 -4.44 -1.79
C ALA A 37 -0.27 -3.77 -0.45
N HIS A 38 0.86 -4.15 0.15
CA HIS A 38 1.32 -3.67 1.46
C HIS A 38 1.90 -2.25 1.40
N GLY A 39 1.96 -1.59 2.58
CA GLY A 39 2.61 -0.29 2.77
C GLY A 39 4.15 -0.37 2.76
N LEU A 40 4.78 0.65 3.33
CA LEU A 40 6.24 0.75 3.40
C LEU A 40 6.84 -0.50 4.06
N ALA A 41 7.77 -1.14 3.35
CA ALA A 41 8.57 -2.27 3.84
C ALA A 41 7.77 -3.46 4.41
N GLY A 42 6.46 -3.56 4.14
CA GLY A 42 5.62 -4.67 4.58
C GLY A 42 5.76 -5.92 3.71
N LEU A 43 4.98 -6.93 4.06
CA LEU A 43 4.74 -8.13 3.26
C LEU A 43 3.23 -8.34 3.14
N ARG A 44 2.79 -9.04 2.09
CA ARG A 44 1.37 -9.41 1.93
C ARG A 44 0.83 -10.22 3.13
N GLN A 45 1.71 -10.90 3.87
CA GLN A 45 1.39 -11.67 5.06
C GLN A 45 1.20 -10.81 6.34
N PHE A 46 1.50 -9.51 6.29
CA PHE A 46 1.39 -8.62 7.44
C PHE A 46 -0.02 -8.06 7.58
N LYS A 47 -0.92 -8.83 8.24
CA LYS A 47 -2.33 -8.45 8.51
C LYS A 47 -3.20 -8.19 7.26
N LEU A 48 -2.67 -8.26 6.03
CA LEU A 48 -3.47 -8.00 4.82
C LEU A 48 -4.31 -9.20 4.40
N ILE A 49 -3.89 -10.41 4.74
CA ILE A 49 -4.63 -11.65 4.47
C ILE A 49 -6.06 -11.58 5.02
N GLN A 50 -6.25 -11.00 6.22
CA GLN A 50 -7.57 -10.88 6.82
C GLN A 50 -8.53 -10.02 5.99
N PHE A 51 -8.07 -8.93 5.39
CA PHE A 51 -8.86 -8.11 4.46
C PHE A 51 -9.20 -8.89 3.19
N ALA A 52 -8.18 -9.53 2.58
CA ALA A 52 -8.37 -10.34 1.36
C ALA A 52 -9.39 -11.45 1.55
N GLN A 53 -9.36 -12.15 2.69
CA GLN A 53 -10.31 -13.19 3.04
C GLN A 53 -11.73 -12.64 3.18
N ARG A 54 -11.93 -11.51 3.84
CA ARG A 54 -13.25 -10.88 4.01
C ARG A 54 -13.83 -10.43 2.67
N PHE A 55 -13.02 -9.87 1.77
CA PHE A 55 -13.45 -9.52 0.42
C PHE A 55 -13.81 -10.77 -0.41
N ALA A 56 -13.00 -11.83 -0.33
CA ALA A 56 -13.29 -13.08 -1.03
C ALA A 56 -14.59 -13.72 -0.53
N GLN A 57 -14.82 -13.74 0.79
CA GLN A 57 -16.07 -14.20 1.40
C GLN A 57 -17.29 -13.36 0.98
N ALA A 58 -17.07 -12.08 0.67
CA ALA A 58 -18.12 -11.19 0.16
C ALA A 58 -18.37 -11.35 -1.36
N GLY A 59 -17.62 -12.23 -2.05
CA GLY A 59 -17.84 -12.54 -3.47
C GLY A 59 -16.95 -11.77 -4.44
N TYR A 60 -15.93 -11.04 -3.97
CA TYR A 60 -14.93 -10.37 -4.79
C TYR A 60 -13.70 -11.26 -4.99
N ALA A 61 -13.16 -11.32 -6.20
CA ALA A 61 -11.83 -11.87 -6.39
C ALA A 61 -10.81 -10.91 -5.79
N VAL A 62 -9.71 -11.44 -5.23
CA VAL A 62 -8.65 -10.60 -4.68
C VAL A 62 -7.29 -11.06 -5.19
N VAL A 63 -6.46 -10.12 -5.60
CA VAL A 63 -5.03 -10.34 -5.86
C VAL A 63 -4.23 -9.54 -4.85
N LEU A 64 -3.60 -10.22 -3.92
CA LEU A 64 -2.75 -9.64 -2.89
C LEU A 64 -1.29 -9.97 -3.23
N PHE A 65 -0.48 -8.95 -3.57
CA PHE A 65 0.87 -9.17 -4.08
C PHE A 65 1.99 -8.54 -3.22
N ASP A 66 3.19 -9.13 -3.29
CA ASP A 66 4.43 -8.50 -2.83
C ASP A 66 5.07 -7.74 -4.00
N TYR A 67 5.58 -6.53 -3.73
CA TYR A 67 6.38 -5.82 -4.73
C TYR A 67 7.65 -6.57 -5.10
N ARG A 68 8.21 -6.31 -6.29
CA ARG A 68 9.57 -6.80 -6.62
C ARG A 68 10.54 -6.44 -5.50
N TYR A 69 11.53 -7.29 -5.27
CA TYR A 69 12.52 -7.25 -4.18
C TYR A 69 11.98 -7.66 -2.81
N TRP A 70 10.67 -7.88 -2.64
CA TRP A 70 10.00 -8.17 -1.36
C TRP A 70 9.37 -9.56 -1.33
N GLY A 71 9.29 -10.13 -0.13
CA GLY A 71 8.56 -11.37 0.13
C GLY A 71 8.86 -12.49 -0.86
N GLY A 72 7.82 -13.01 -1.49
CA GLY A 72 7.92 -14.06 -2.51
C GLY A 72 8.30 -13.58 -3.91
N SER A 73 8.36 -12.26 -4.17
CA SER A 73 8.76 -11.69 -5.45
C SER A 73 10.28 -11.72 -5.63
N THR A 74 10.73 -11.75 -6.90
CA THR A 74 12.17 -11.78 -7.22
C THR A 74 12.79 -10.38 -7.18
N GLY A 75 14.11 -10.32 -7.38
CA GLY A 75 14.88 -9.11 -7.54
C GLY A 75 15.95 -8.88 -6.48
N ARG A 76 16.96 -8.12 -6.87
CA ARG A 76 18.10 -7.74 -6.00
C ARG A 76 18.41 -6.26 -6.19
N PRO A 77 18.92 -5.55 -5.14
CA PRO A 77 19.06 -6.06 -3.76
C PRO A 77 17.70 -6.35 -3.13
N ARG A 78 17.64 -7.30 -2.19
CA ARG A 78 16.39 -7.58 -1.45
C ARG A 78 15.98 -6.37 -0.62
N GLU A 79 14.66 -6.27 -0.39
CA GLU A 79 14.05 -5.24 0.46
C GLU A 79 14.28 -3.79 -0.02
N LEU A 80 14.60 -3.65 -1.32
CA LEU A 80 14.68 -2.33 -1.95
C LEU A 80 13.27 -1.76 -2.13
N VAL A 81 13.04 -0.59 -1.53
CA VAL A 81 11.86 0.23 -1.83
C VAL A 81 12.22 1.21 -2.95
N SER A 82 11.59 1.05 -4.09
CA SER A 82 11.68 1.98 -5.21
C SER A 82 10.29 2.39 -5.67
N ILE A 83 9.89 3.61 -5.36
CA ILE A 83 8.55 4.14 -5.68
C ILE A 83 8.22 3.93 -7.16
N LYS A 84 9.13 4.30 -8.05
CA LYS A 84 8.95 4.11 -9.50
C LYS A 84 8.68 2.64 -9.86
N LYS A 85 9.48 1.73 -9.31
CA LYS A 85 9.37 0.30 -9.60
C LYS A 85 8.12 -0.33 -8.99
N GLN A 86 7.71 0.12 -7.80
CA GLN A 86 6.47 -0.34 -7.17
C GLN A 86 5.23 0.17 -7.91
N LEU A 87 5.25 1.38 -8.44
CA LEU A 87 4.19 1.87 -9.36
C LEU A 87 4.17 1.09 -10.68
N GLU A 88 5.33 0.69 -11.23
CA GLU A 88 5.40 -0.23 -12.38
C GLU A 88 4.78 -1.59 -12.06
N ASP A 89 4.96 -2.12 -10.84
CA ASP A 89 4.36 -3.38 -10.40
C ASP A 89 2.83 -3.30 -10.37
N TRP A 90 2.27 -2.19 -9.87
CA TRP A 90 0.83 -1.92 -9.92
C TRP A 90 0.31 -1.93 -11.37
N ARG A 91 0.97 -1.20 -12.28
CA ARG A 91 0.59 -1.15 -13.71
C ARG A 91 0.65 -2.53 -14.35
N THR A 92 1.69 -3.29 -14.05
CA THR A 92 1.88 -4.65 -14.55
C THR A 92 0.77 -5.58 -14.06
N MET A 93 0.44 -5.53 -12.78
CA MET A 93 -0.62 -6.37 -12.19
C MET A 93 -1.99 -6.03 -12.81
N ILE A 94 -2.32 -4.75 -12.93
CA ILE A 94 -3.58 -4.31 -13.55
C ILE A 94 -3.67 -4.80 -15.01
N ASN A 95 -2.60 -4.64 -15.79
CA ASN A 95 -2.59 -5.08 -17.18
C ASN A 95 -2.71 -6.61 -17.33
N HIS A 96 -2.05 -7.38 -16.45
CA HIS A 96 -2.20 -8.83 -16.40
C HIS A 96 -3.67 -9.24 -16.14
N LEU A 97 -4.35 -8.56 -15.21
CA LEU A 97 -5.72 -8.87 -14.85
C LEU A 97 -6.74 -8.50 -15.93
N LYS A 98 -6.45 -7.53 -16.80
CA LYS A 98 -7.32 -7.22 -17.96
C LYS A 98 -7.48 -8.40 -18.92
N GLU A 99 -6.48 -9.26 -19.01
CA GLU A 99 -6.48 -10.43 -19.91
C GLU A 99 -7.02 -11.69 -19.23
N ARG A 100 -7.26 -11.66 -17.91
CA ARG A 100 -7.66 -12.84 -17.14
C ARG A 100 -9.16 -13.16 -17.30
N LYS A 101 -9.47 -14.32 -17.92
CA LYS A 101 -10.83 -14.72 -18.25
C LYS A 101 -11.69 -15.13 -17.04
N SER A 102 -11.09 -15.41 -15.88
CA SER A 102 -11.80 -15.89 -14.68
C SER A 102 -12.42 -14.79 -13.81
N ILE A 103 -12.24 -13.51 -14.19
CA ILE A 103 -12.77 -12.34 -13.50
C ILE A 103 -13.48 -11.41 -14.48
N ASP A 104 -14.28 -10.45 -13.98
CA ASP A 104 -14.75 -9.33 -14.80
C ASP A 104 -13.69 -8.22 -14.82
N SER A 105 -12.86 -8.22 -15.85
CA SER A 105 -11.74 -7.26 -16.02
C SER A 105 -12.18 -5.81 -16.24
N ARG A 106 -13.47 -5.54 -16.38
CA ARG A 106 -14.04 -4.18 -16.42
C ARG A 106 -14.31 -3.63 -15.02
N ARG A 107 -14.30 -4.48 -13.99
CA ARG A 107 -14.57 -4.14 -12.59
C ARG A 107 -13.32 -4.38 -11.73
N ILE A 108 -12.25 -3.59 -12.00
CA ILE A 108 -11.01 -3.60 -11.21
C ILE A 108 -11.10 -2.52 -10.14
N VAL A 109 -10.88 -2.90 -8.90
CA VAL A 109 -10.79 -2.01 -7.73
C VAL A 109 -9.36 -2.05 -7.20
N LEU A 110 -8.82 -0.91 -6.82
CA LEU A 110 -7.52 -0.84 -6.16
C LEU A 110 -7.70 -0.66 -4.66
N TRP A 111 -6.93 -1.39 -3.89
CA TRP A 111 -6.86 -1.26 -2.45
C TRP A 111 -5.41 -1.07 -2.00
N GLY A 112 -5.13 0.00 -1.33
CA GLY A 112 -3.80 0.29 -0.81
C GLY A 112 -3.83 0.85 0.59
N THR A 113 -2.79 0.55 1.38
CA THR A 113 -2.64 1.02 2.75
C THR A 113 -1.30 1.75 2.93
N ALA A 114 -1.25 2.82 3.72
CA ALA A 114 -0.08 3.64 3.96
C ALA A 114 0.58 4.10 2.63
N LEU A 115 1.84 3.72 2.36
CA LEU A 115 2.53 4.07 1.11
C LEU A 115 1.78 3.55 -0.13
N SER A 116 1.23 2.33 -0.08
CA SER A 116 0.37 1.81 -1.15
C SER A 116 -0.96 2.55 -1.28
N GLY A 117 -1.46 3.14 -0.21
CA GLY A 117 -2.60 4.06 -0.27
C GLY A 117 -2.31 5.26 -1.18
N GLY A 118 -1.10 5.82 -1.11
CA GLY A 118 -0.63 6.84 -2.05
C GLY A 118 -0.49 6.31 -3.48
N TYR A 119 0.04 5.09 -3.65
CA TYR A 119 0.19 4.48 -4.98
C TYR A 119 -1.15 4.27 -5.68
N VAL A 120 -2.17 3.76 -4.99
CA VAL A 120 -3.47 3.54 -5.62
C VAL A 120 -4.16 4.84 -6.03
N LEU A 121 -3.91 5.95 -5.32
CA LEU A 121 -4.37 7.28 -5.73
C LEU A 121 -3.63 7.75 -7.00
N ASP A 122 -2.30 7.61 -7.08
CA ASP A 122 -1.53 7.95 -8.30
C ASP A 122 -1.97 7.10 -9.49
N ILE A 123 -2.13 5.80 -9.31
CA ILE A 123 -2.58 4.88 -10.38
C ILE A 123 -4.01 5.23 -10.84
N ALA A 124 -4.90 5.60 -9.91
CA ALA A 124 -6.26 6.00 -10.27
C ALA A 124 -6.31 7.30 -11.08
N ALA A 125 -5.39 8.21 -10.84
CA ALA A 125 -5.27 9.43 -11.63
C ALA A 125 -4.83 9.15 -13.08
N GLU A 126 -4.11 8.04 -13.31
CA GLU A 126 -3.54 7.65 -14.61
C GLU A 126 -4.41 6.65 -15.39
N PHE A 127 -5.00 5.66 -14.69
CA PHE A 127 -5.66 4.49 -15.33
C PHE A 127 -7.17 4.64 -15.44
N LYS A 128 -7.68 4.75 -16.68
CA LYS A 128 -9.12 4.84 -16.97
C LYS A 128 -9.93 3.54 -16.74
N ASN A 129 -9.26 2.39 -16.58
CA ASN A 129 -9.91 1.08 -16.47
C ASN A 129 -10.04 0.59 -15.02
N VAL A 130 -9.78 1.46 -14.05
CA VAL A 130 -10.05 1.24 -12.64
C VAL A 130 -11.44 1.80 -12.33
N GLN A 131 -12.26 1.04 -11.61
CA GLN A 131 -13.65 1.42 -11.33
C GLN A 131 -13.80 2.13 -10.00
N ALA A 132 -12.96 1.83 -9.02
CA ALA A 132 -12.96 2.45 -7.70
C ALA A 132 -11.62 2.24 -7.00
N VAL A 133 -11.38 3.06 -5.97
CA VAL A 133 -10.18 3.01 -5.13
C VAL A 133 -10.57 2.98 -3.65
N MET A 134 -9.89 2.15 -2.88
CA MET A 134 -9.93 2.16 -1.42
C MET A 134 -8.53 2.49 -0.89
N ALA A 135 -8.33 3.71 -0.40
CA ALA A 135 -7.09 4.22 0.16
C ALA A 135 -7.19 4.27 1.69
N GLN A 136 -6.48 3.37 2.36
CA GLN A 136 -6.49 3.20 3.80
C GLN A 136 -5.26 3.88 4.40
N VAL A 137 -5.44 4.84 5.30
CA VAL A 137 -4.38 5.67 5.94
C VAL A 137 -3.28 6.07 4.94
N PRO A 138 -3.66 6.67 3.78
CA PRO A 138 -2.76 6.79 2.64
C PRO A 138 -1.67 7.85 2.85
N PHE A 139 -0.44 7.51 2.46
CA PHE A 139 0.67 8.44 2.36
C PHE A 139 0.50 9.34 1.13
N VAL A 140 0.08 10.58 1.35
CA VAL A 140 -0.29 11.49 0.26
C VAL A 140 0.72 12.60 -0.02
N ASP A 141 1.55 12.98 0.96
CA ASP A 141 2.51 14.07 0.82
C ASP A 141 3.80 13.81 1.60
N GLY A 142 4.87 13.46 0.89
CA GLY A 142 6.17 13.19 1.50
C GLY A 142 6.85 14.43 2.06
N ALA A 143 6.61 15.62 1.50
CA ALA A 143 7.19 16.85 2.01
C ALA A 143 6.56 17.25 3.35
N GLU A 144 5.24 17.09 3.49
CA GLU A 144 4.55 17.36 4.75
C GLU A 144 4.88 16.31 5.81
N SER A 145 4.90 15.00 5.44
CA SER A 145 5.31 13.93 6.36
C SER A 145 6.74 14.09 6.86
N ALA A 146 7.64 14.61 6.03
CA ALA A 146 9.03 14.88 6.43
C ALA A 146 9.15 15.92 7.56
N LYS A 147 8.18 16.82 7.74
CA LYS A 147 8.16 17.79 8.83
C LYS A 147 7.93 17.16 10.21
N LEU A 148 7.33 15.95 10.23
CA LEU A 148 7.14 15.16 11.46
C LEU A 148 8.43 14.42 11.87
N TYR A 149 9.44 14.39 10.99
CA TYR A 149 10.70 13.69 11.28
C TYR A 149 11.57 14.48 12.26
N PRO A 150 12.22 13.81 13.25
CA PRO A 150 13.08 14.50 14.24
C PRO A 150 14.21 15.27 13.57
N LEU A 151 14.26 16.60 13.76
CA LEU A 151 15.24 17.47 13.13
C LEU A 151 16.69 17.08 13.46
N GLN A 152 16.95 16.59 14.68
CA GLN A 152 18.28 16.17 15.12
C GLN A 152 18.81 14.96 14.33
N GLN A 153 17.93 14.13 13.80
CA GLN A 153 18.26 12.91 13.06
C GLN A 153 18.46 13.18 11.56
N LEU A 154 17.92 14.27 11.01
CA LEU A 154 17.95 14.59 9.59
C LEU A 154 19.37 14.63 8.98
N PRO A 155 20.40 15.27 9.59
CA PRO A 155 21.73 15.30 8.99
C PRO A 155 22.34 13.91 8.82
N LYS A 156 22.15 13.02 9.82
CA LYS A 156 22.64 11.65 9.76
C LYS A 156 21.87 10.83 8.71
N ALA A 157 20.52 10.99 8.65
CA ALA A 157 19.68 10.34 7.65
C ALA A 157 20.08 10.73 6.22
N LEU A 158 20.26 12.03 5.96
CA LEU A 158 20.66 12.55 4.66
C LEU A 158 22.06 12.08 4.24
N LYS A 159 23.03 12.03 5.19
CA LYS A 159 24.36 11.50 4.94
C LYS A 159 24.31 10.04 4.50
N LEU A 160 23.62 9.17 5.26
CA LEU A 160 23.50 7.75 4.94
C LEU A 160 22.75 7.54 3.63
N SER A 161 21.69 8.33 3.37
CA SER A 161 20.97 8.29 2.10
C SER A 161 21.84 8.66 0.92
N SER A 162 22.71 9.67 1.06
CA SER A 162 23.67 10.08 0.03
C SER A 162 24.70 8.99 -0.23
N GLN A 163 25.25 8.38 0.83
CA GLN A 163 26.19 7.27 0.72
C GLN A 163 25.56 6.08 -0.01
N ASP A 164 24.35 5.68 0.37
CA ASP A 164 23.65 4.59 -0.26
C ASP A 164 23.30 4.89 -1.73
N TYR A 165 22.86 6.11 -2.03
CA TYR A 165 22.55 6.53 -3.39
C TYR A 165 23.78 6.49 -4.31
N MET A 166 24.91 7.01 -3.84
CA MET A 166 26.17 7.02 -4.60
C MET A 166 26.75 5.62 -4.74
N GLY A 167 26.78 4.86 -3.64
CA GLY A 167 27.26 3.47 -3.64
C GLY A 167 26.46 2.58 -4.61
N GLY A 168 25.15 2.76 -4.65
CA GLY A 168 24.29 2.02 -5.57
C GLY A 168 24.56 2.28 -7.05
N LYS A 169 25.06 3.48 -7.43
CA LYS A 169 25.46 3.79 -8.81
C LYS A 169 26.71 3.03 -9.26
N VAL A 170 27.55 2.64 -8.33
CA VAL A 170 28.80 1.90 -8.60
C VAL A 170 28.72 0.43 -8.17
N GLY A 171 27.51 -0.07 -7.92
CA GLY A 171 27.27 -1.48 -7.62
C GLY A 171 27.64 -1.93 -6.19
N MET A 172 27.84 -0.99 -5.27
CA MET A 172 28.09 -1.34 -3.85
C MET A 172 26.82 -1.87 -3.18
N SER A 173 27.02 -2.69 -2.15
CA SER A 173 25.93 -3.14 -1.29
C SER A 173 25.19 -1.96 -0.65
N PRO A 174 23.87 -2.03 -0.49
CA PRO A 174 23.12 -0.93 0.12
C PRO A 174 23.56 -0.62 1.55
N THR A 175 23.62 0.67 1.88
CA THR A 175 23.61 1.13 3.26
C THR A 175 22.15 1.11 3.72
N THR A 176 21.84 0.33 4.76
CA THR A 176 20.48 0.15 5.25
C THR A 176 20.21 0.96 6.52
N LEU A 177 18.94 1.18 6.80
CA LEU A 177 18.41 1.71 8.05
C LEU A 177 17.20 0.87 8.50
N PRO A 178 17.01 0.71 9.80
CA PRO A 178 15.80 0.08 10.33
C PRO A 178 14.53 0.78 9.83
N VAL A 179 13.47 0.01 9.59
CA VAL A 179 12.14 0.55 9.31
C VAL A 179 11.60 1.26 10.55
N VAL A 180 11.67 0.59 11.68
CA VAL A 180 11.31 1.09 13.01
C VAL A 180 12.37 0.70 14.02
N ASP A 181 12.73 1.61 14.90
CA ASP A 181 13.61 1.35 16.05
C ASP A 181 13.30 2.35 17.17
N PRO A 182 13.29 1.95 18.45
CA PRO A 182 12.97 2.85 19.55
C PRO A 182 14.12 3.76 19.98
N ARG A 183 15.35 3.51 19.51
CA ARG A 183 16.59 4.21 19.96
C ARG A 183 17.46 4.68 18.81
N GLU A 184 17.48 3.92 17.72
CA GLU A 184 18.36 4.17 16.59
C GLU A 184 17.68 5.04 15.51
N LEU A 185 18.50 5.59 14.62
CA LEU A 185 17.99 6.24 13.42
C LEU A 185 17.24 5.23 12.56
N CYS A 186 15.98 5.52 12.26
CA CYS A 186 15.10 4.65 11.47
C CYS A 186 14.18 5.47 10.55
N PHE A 187 13.42 4.79 9.69
CA PHE A 187 12.49 5.48 8.78
C PHE A 187 11.24 6.02 9.48
N LEU A 188 10.71 5.30 10.47
CA LEU A 188 9.49 5.64 11.20
C LEU A 188 9.84 5.83 12.70
N PRO A 189 10.31 7.03 13.10
CA PRO A 189 11.00 7.24 14.37
C PRO A 189 10.07 7.52 15.57
N THR A 190 8.78 7.22 15.45
CA THR A 190 7.83 7.48 16.54
C THR A 190 7.58 6.23 17.37
N GLN A 191 7.26 6.40 18.66
CA GLN A 191 7.02 5.28 19.58
C GLN A 191 5.79 4.45 19.17
N ASP A 192 4.74 5.10 18.73
CA ASP A 192 3.53 4.42 18.24
C ASP A 192 3.79 3.68 16.93
N ALA A 193 4.63 4.22 16.03
CA ALA A 193 5.07 3.51 14.83
C ALA A 193 5.89 2.26 15.17
N TYR A 194 6.78 2.32 16.16
CA TYR A 194 7.54 1.16 16.60
C TYR A 194 6.63 0.04 17.12
N LEU A 195 5.71 0.36 18.01
CA LEU A 195 4.79 -0.61 18.59
C LEU A 195 3.79 -1.12 17.55
N GLY A 196 3.21 -0.20 16.77
CA GLY A 196 2.20 -0.49 15.76
C GLY A 196 2.76 -1.34 14.63
N TYR A 197 3.94 -1.00 14.10
CA TYR A 197 4.57 -1.78 13.04
C TYR A 197 4.87 -3.21 13.49
N ARG A 198 5.43 -3.38 14.71
CA ARG A 198 5.71 -4.70 15.27
C ARG A 198 4.45 -5.53 15.48
N SER A 199 3.32 -4.91 15.74
CA SER A 199 2.05 -5.61 15.97
C SER A 199 1.46 -6.23 14.69
N ILE A 200 1.88 -5.77 13.50
CA ILE A 200 1.42 -6.30 12.22
C ILE A 200 2.36 -7.35 11.62
N ILE A 201 3.61 -7.47 12.11
CA ILE A 201 4.58 -8.45 11.62
C ILE A 201 4.06 -9.87 11.86
N ASN A 202 4.14 -10.70 10.84
CA ASN A 202 3.92 -12.13 10.96
C ASN A 202 5.28 -12.84 11.15
N PRO A 203 5.57 -13.41 12.34
CA PRO A 203 6.86 -13.99 12.65
C PRO A 203 7.20 -15.26 11.83
N ASP A 204 6.22 -15.86 11.17
CA ASP A 204 6.42 -17.04 10.32
C ASP A 204 7.11 -16.71 8.98
N TYR A 205 7.27 -15.41 8.68
CA TYR A 205 7.87 -14.96 7.44
C TYR A 205 9.13 -14.15 7.70
N TYR A 206 10.17 -14.42 6.90
CA TYR A 206 11.43 -13.67 6.99
C TYR A 206 11.23 -12.21 6.60
N TRP A 207 11.69 -11.31 7.44
CA TRP A 207 11.72 -9.88 7.28
C TRP A 207 12.93 -9.32 8.03
N SER A 208 13.85 -8.61 7.33
CA SER A 208 15.06 -8.09 7.99
C SER A 208 14.77 -6.91 8.94
N GLY A 209 13.71 -6.18 8.65
CA GLY A 209 13.42 -4.92 9.35
C GLY A 209 14.24 -3.74 8.87
N GLU A 210 15.05 -3.91 7.82
CA GLU A 210 15.94 -2.88 7.28
C GLU A 210 15.66 -2.60 5.81
N ILE A 211 15.84 -1.36 5.39
CA ILE A 211 15.69 -0.95 3.99
C ILE A 211 16.78 0.03 3.56
N PRO A 212 17.14 0.07 2.27
CA PRO A 212 18.15 0.97 1.74
C PRO A 212 17.86 2.44 2.04
N ALA A 213 18.85 3.13 2.61
CA ALA A 213 18.72 4.49 3.11
C ALA A 213 18.38 5.52 2.02
N ARG A 214 18.73 5.25 0.75
CA ARG A 214 18.40 6.11 -0.41
C ARG A 214 16.91 6.40 -0.58
N LEU A 215 16.05 5.61 0.05
CA LEU A 215 14.60 5.84 0.04
C LEU A 215 14.21 7.18 0.65
N PHE A 216 14.94 7.71 1.63
CA PHE A 216 14.63 9.01 2.25
C PHE A 216 14.41 10.12 1.23
N PHE A 217 15.32 10.24 0.23
CA PHE A 217 15.16 11.24 -0.82
C PHE A 217 13.92 11.05 -1.68
N ASN A 218 13.56 9.79 -1.92
CA ASN A 218 12.41 9.47 -2.76
C ASN A 218 11.10 9.70 -2.01
N LEU A 219 11.03 9.36 -0.71
CA LEU A 219 9.84 9.59 0.10
C LEU A 219 9.49 11.08 0.22
N ILE A 220 10.46 11.94 0.50
CA ILE A 220 10.22 13.39 0.62
C ILE A 220 9.67 13.97 -0.68
N ARG A 221 10.13 13.48 -1.84
CA ARG A 221 9.71 13.94 -3.15
C ARG A 221 8.41 13.29 -3.65
N TYR A 222 7.98 12.21 -3.04
CA TYR A 222 6.78 11.50 -3.44
C TYR A 222 5.55 12.20 -2.86
N ARG A 223 4.76 12.80 -3.73
CA ARG A 223 3.62 13.64 -3.38
C ARG A 223 2.40 13.32 -4.23
N PRO A 224 1.71 12.19 -3.99
CA PRO A 224 0.49 11.81 -4.71
C PRO A 224 -0.58 12.91 -4.73
N ILE A 225 -0.63 13.73 -3.68
CA ILE A 225 -1.58 14.86 -3.55
C ILE A 225 -1.56 15.81 -4.77
N GLN A 226 -0.46 15.86 -5.51
CA GLN A 226 -0.35 16.70 -6.72
C GLN A 226 -1.17 16.15 -7.89
N ASN A 227 -1.47 14.84 -7.91
CA ASN A 227 -2.14 14.15 -9.01
C ASN A 227 -3.61 13.83 -8.71
N VAL A 228 -4.05 13.85 -7.45
CA VAL A 228 -5.38 13.39 -7.03
C VAL A 228 -6.54 14.14 -7.68
N ARG A 229 -6.34 15.39 -8.12
CA ARG A 229 -7.35 16.16 -8.87
C ARG A 229 -7.75 15.56 -10.22
N GLN A 230 -6.94 14.62 -10.73
CA GLN A 230 -7.21 13.92 -11.99
C GLN A 230 -8.12 12.71 -11.78
N ILE A 231 -8.39 12.32 -10.53
CA ILE A 231 -9.23 11.17 -10.19
C ILE A 231 -10.70 11.56 -10.43
N ASN A 232 -11.38 10.76 -11.25
CA ASN A 232 -12.78 10.95 -11.62
C ASN A 232 -13.62 9.68 -11.41
N ILE A 233 -13.18 8.81 -10.52
CA ILE A 233 -13.83 7.55 -10.12
C ILE A 233 -14.06 7.55 -8.61
N PRO A 234 -14.99 6.73 -8.09
CA PRO A 234 -15.24 6.64 -6.66
C PRO A 234 -13.97 6.27 -5.86
N VAL A 235 -13.72 7.02 -4.80
CA VAL A 235 -12.61 6.81 -3.85
C VAL A 235 -13.16 6.70 -2.44
N LEU A 236 -12.88 5.59 -1.76
CA LEU A 236 -12.99 5.53 -0.31
C LEU A 236 -11.64 5.92 0.30
N PHE A 237 -11.64 6.97 1.12
CA PHE A 237 -10.45 7.48 1.78
C PHE A 237 -10.63 7.41 3.30
N ILE A 238 -9.88 6.56 3.97
CA ILE A 238 -9.92 6.41 5.43
C ILE A 238 -8.64 7.00 6.03
N ALA A 239 -8.77 8.04 6.84
CA ALA A 239 -7.67 8.72 7.51
C ALA A 239 -7.68 8.44 9.02
N ALA A 240 -6.49 8.35 9.61
CA ALA A 240 -6.30 8.26 11.07
C ALA A 240 -6.03 9.66 11.61
N LYS A 241 -6.85 10.13 12.54
CA LYS A 241 -6.75 11.51 13.09
C LYS A 241 -5.49 11.70 13.93
N HIS A 242 -5.05 10.66 14.61
CA HIS A 242 -3.87 10.67 15.48
C HIS A 242 -2.66 9.98 14.82
N ASP A 243 -2.55 10.07 13.49
CA ASP A 243 -1.44 9.50 12.74
C ASP A 243 -0.15 10.28 12.99
N SER A 244 0.86 9.62 13.55
CA SER A 244 2.17 10.24 13.81
C SER A 244 3.12 10.24 12.60
N LEU A 245 2.69 9.63 11.49
CA LEU A 245 3.49 9.47 10.26
C LEU A 245 2.96 10.30 9.10
N ILE A 246 1.65 10.52 9.06
CA ILE A 246 0.96 11.20 7.97
C ILE A 246 0.13 12.36 8.57
N PRO A 247 0.48 13.63 8.27
CA PRO A 247 -0.28 14.77 8.76
C PRO A 247 -1.74 14.68 8.32
N ILE A 248 -2.67 14.84 9.26
CA ILE A 248 -4.11 14.76 8.96
C ILE A 248 -4.55 15.87 8.01
N GLU A 249 -3.91 17.02 8.05
CA GLU A 249 -4.15 18.15 7.15
C GLU A 249 -3.89 17.76 5.69
N SER A 250 -2.83 17.00 5.43
CA SER A 250 -2.54 16.50 4.07
C SER A 250 -3.62 15.52 3.59
N SER A 251 -4.17 14.70 4.48
CA SER A 251 -5.27 13.79 4.15
C SER A 251 -6.56 14.56 3.84
N ARG A 252 -6.88 15.61 4.61
CA ARG A 252 -8.02 16.48 4.38
C ARG A 252 -7.90 17.24 3.07
N GLU A 253 -6.71 17.79 2.77
CA GLU A 253 -6.43 18.48 1.51
C GLU A 253 -6.55 17.51 0.32
N ALA A 254 -5.98 16.31 0.41
CA ALA A 254 -6.11 15.30 -0.64
C ALA A 254 -7.57 14.93 -0.90
N ALA A 255 -8.35 14.68 0.15
CA ALA A 255 -9.78 14.40 0.03
C ALA A 255 -10.55 15.57 -0.62
N THR A 256 -10.27 16.81 -0.23
CA THR A 256 -10.86 18.01 -0.84
C THR A 256 -10.54 18.10 -2.33
N ASN A 257 -9.30 17.76 -2.72
CA ASN A 257 -8.87 17.78 -4.12
C ASN A 257 -9.47 16.65 -4.96
N ILE A 258 -9.93 15.54 -4.36
CA ILE A 258 -10.62 14.43 -5.06
C ILE A 258 -12.13 14.73 -5.21
N ALA A 259 -12.71 15.59 -4.38
CA ALA A 259 -14.15 15.87 -4.44
C ALA A 259 -14.62 16.25 -5.86
N PRO A 260 -15.83 15.79 -6.30
CA PRO A 260 -16.88 15.13 -5.51
C PRO A 260 -16.80 13.59 -5.46
N PHE A 261 -15.74 12.97 -5.90
CA PHE A 261 -15.62 11.51 -6.05
C PHE A 261 -15.20 10.78 -4.77
N VAL A 262 -14.93 11.49 -3.68
CA VAL A 262 -14.41 10.90 -2.44
C VAL A 262 -15.50 10.69 -1.38
N GLN A 263 -15.52 9.48 -0.81
CA GLN A 263 -16.12 9.17 0.48
C GLN A 263 -15.00 9.21 1.52
N TYR A 264 -14.93 10.32 2.27
CA TYR A 264 -13.88 10.58 3.25
C TYR A 264 -14.33 10.21 4.66
N HIS A 265 -13.50 9.42 5.36
CA HIS A 265 -13.68 9.07 6.76
C HIS A 265 -12.43 9.45 7.54
N GLU A 266 -12.60 10.21 8.62
CA GLU A 266 -11.56 10.52 9.57
C GLU A 266 -11.91 9.87 10.90
N TRP A 267 -11.04 8.98 11.38
CA TRP A 267 -11.32 8.20 12.59
C TRP A 267 -10.35 8.53 13.72
N GLU A 268 -10.83 8.50 14.96
CA GLU A 268 -10.08 8.72 16.19
C GLU A 268 -9.14 7.53 16.50
N MET A 269 -8.17 7.30 15.64
CA MET A 269 -7.23 6.18 15.72
C MET A 269 -5.82 6.61 15.33
N GLN A 270 -4.82 5.78 15.67
CA GLN A 270 -3.44 5.86 15.19
C GLN A 270 -3.27 5.10 13.88
N HIS A 271 -2.09 5.26 13.24
CA HIS A 271 -1.79 4.70 11.93
C HIS A 271 -2.03 3.17 11.82
N PHE A 272 -1.60 2.41 12.84
CA PHE A 272 -1.64 0.95 12.82
C PHE A 272 -2.90 0.34 13.45
N ASP A 273 -3.74 1.13 14.09
CA ASP A 273 -4.95 0.62 14.76
C ASP A 273 -5.90 -0.07 13.79
N ILE A 274 -5.96 0.41 12.54
CA ILE A 274 -6.85 -0.09 11.50
C ILE A 274 -6.67 -1.57 11.17
N TYR A 275 -5.56 -2.19 11.57
CA TYR A 275 -5.29 -3.61 11.35
C TYR A 275 -5.81 -4.50 12.50
N HIS A 276 -6.36 -3.92 13.57
CA HIS A 276 -6.66 -4.61 14.81
C HIS A 276 -8.10 -4.45 15.28
N ALA A 277 -8.63 -5.53 15.91
CA ALA A 277 -9.88 -5.54 16.69
C ALA A 277 -11.05 -4.77 16.03
N SER A 278 -11.65 -3.84 16.76
CA SER A 278 -12.82 -3.07 16.34
C SER A 278 -12.56 -2.15 15.14
N TRP A 279 -11.34 -1.63 15.01
CA TRP A 279 -10.99 -0.79 13.86
C TRP A 279 -10.90 -1.58 12.56
N PHE A 280 -10.39 -2.83 12.62
CA PHE A 280 -10.42 -3.73 11.47
C PHE A 280 -11.87 -4.04 11.05
N GLU A 281 -12.74 -4.38 12.00
CA GLU A 281 -14.16 -4.67 11.70
C GLU A 281 -14.88 -3.44 11.12
N LYS A 282 -14.63 -2.26 11.67
CA LYS A 282 -15.15 -1.00 11.14
C LYS A 282 -14.64 -0.72 9.72
N ALA A 283 -13.34 -0.92 9.48
CA ALA A 283 -12.73 -0.71 8.18
C ALA A 283 -13.32 -1.64 7.12
N ILE A 284 -13.39 -2.94 7.41
CA ILE A 284 -13.91 -3.91 6.46
C ILE A 284 -15.41 -3.72 6.19
N SER A 285 -16.22 -3.35 7.20
CA SER A 285 -17.62 -3.02 6.99
C SER A 285 -17.78 -1.83 6.06
N THR A 286 -17.09 -0.72 6.34
CA THR A 286 -17.12 0.50 5.50
C THR A 286 -16.64 0.21 4.07
N GLN A 287 -15.59 -0.62 3.91
CA GLN A 287 -15.05 -0.99 2.60
C GLN A 287 -16.03 -1.88 1.82
N LEU A 288 -16.72 -2.81 2.49
CA LEU A 288 -17.74 -3.66 1.85
C LEU A 288 -18.99 -2.86 1.45
N GLU A 289 -19.42 -1.91 2.26
CA GLU A 289 -20.52 -0.98 1.93
C GLU A 289 -20.17 -0.15 0.70
N PHE A 290 -18.97 0.43 0.64
CA PHE A 290 -18.46 1.16 -0.51
C PHE A 290 -18.42 0.29 -1.78
N LEU A 291 -17.91 -0.94 -1.68
CA LEU A 291 -17.89 -1.89 -2.79
C LEU A 291 -19.31 -2.26 -3.26
N HIS A 292 -20.24 -2.46 -2.33
CA HIS A 292 -21.63 -2.75 -2.67
C HIS A 292 -22.27 -1.60 -3.43
N GLN A 293 -22.03 -0.37 -3.00
CA GLN A 293 -22.58 0.85 -3.60
C GLN A 293 -22.07 1.09 -5.02
N HIS A 294 -20.76 0.89 -5.27
CA HIS A 294 -20.11 1.33 -6.50
C HIS A 294 -19.78 0.20 -7.48
N ILE A 295 -19.62 -1.03 -7.00
CA ILE A 295 -19.18 -2.18 -7.79
C ILE A 295 -20.25 -3.25 -7.88
N GLY A 296 -20.93 -3.55 -6.78
CA GLY A 296 -21.91 -4.63 -6.65
C GLY A 296 -21.28 -6.03 -6.73
N VAL A 297 -21.99 -7.01 -6.18
CA VAL A 297 -21.72 -8.45 -6.40
C VAL A 297 -22.75 -8.94 -7.40
N ARG A 298 -22.34 -9.61 -8.46
CA ARG A 298 -23.24 -10.24 -9.44
C ARG A 298 -23.23 -11.75 -9.27
#